data_b63b6c738a664da8f7873227061485e6
#
_entry.id   b63b6c738a664da8f7873227061485e6
#
_cell.length_a   1.000
_cell.length_b   1.000
_cell.length_c   1.000
_cell.angle_alpha   90.00
_cell.angle_beta   90.00
_cell.angle_gamma   90.00
#
_symmetry.space_group_name_H-M   'P 1'
#
loop_
_entity.id
_entity.type
_entity.pdbx_description
1 polymer ?
#
loop_
_entity_poly.entity_id
_entity_poly.type
_entity_poly.pdbx_seq_one_letter_code
_entity_poly.pdbx_strand_id
1 'polypeptide(L)'
;MWCRKLRQESWRANLDVAMSTYLDHAATTPMSDAARRAMIDELGNLGNPSSLHASGRRSRKVVEEAREAIATAVGATPGEIVLTGSGTEANNLAIKGLYWKRIQEEPKNKRIISSSIEHHAVMDPIQWLVDHEGAEVTWISVNDRARLNVEELVAEIERDPQVALVSIMFANNEVGTLQPLDRVIEVAHKYGIPVHTDAVQAFGKVPLSFKELDVDAMTISGHKIGGPLGIGALIVKKNVNLTPVLHGGGQERDIRSGTLDTPAIRALGVASTEAAEQLSERALRMVELRRELTARVLAEVPDARANGDELALPGIAHFTFAGAEGDALLLLLDAQGIESSTGSACSAGVPRPSHVLLAMGMSEVDARASLRFSLGFSSTSQDVDALVSVIGGVVERARKAGQVSKR
;
A
#
# COMPACT_ATOMS: atom_id res chain seq x y z
N MET A 1 10.78 -52.54 -14.72
CA MET A 1 12.18 -52.21 -14.39
C MET A 1 12.54 -50.78 -14.79
N TRP A 2 11.55 -49.87 -14.85
CA TRP A 2 11.71 -48.47 -15.27
C TRP A 2 11.40 -47.43 -14.13
N CYS A 3 11.14 -47.85 -12.93
CA CYS A 3 10.66 -46.98 -11.83
C CYS A 3 11.68 -46.74 -10.69
N ARG A 4 12.98 -46.94 -10.93
CA ARG A 4 14.02 -46.85 -9.88
C ARG A 4 15.18 -45.91 -10.17
N LYS A 5 15.09 -45.06 -11.20
CA LYS A 5 16.17 -44.09 -11.54
C LYS A 5 15.82 -42.63 -11.50
N LEU A 6 14.63 -42.26 -10.95
CA LEU A 6 14.27 -40.87 -10.67
C LEU A 6 14.37 -40.55 -9.16
N ARG A 7 15.43 -41.02 -8.55
CA ARG A 7 15.78 -40.59 -7.20
C ARG A 7 17.01 -39.69 -7.29
N GLN A 8 16.81 -38.44 -6.88
CA GLN A 8 17.88 -37.50 -6.53
C GLN A 8 18.67 -36.88 -7.69
N GLU A 9 18.07 -36.45 -8.73
CA GLU A 9 18.55 -35.22 -9.34
C GLU A 9 17.80 -34.05 -8.67
N SER A 10 18.47 -33.50 -7.71
CA SER A 10 18.07 -32.29 -7.00
C SER A 10 17.72 -31.23 -8.04
N TRP A 11 16.49 -30.75 -8.02
CA TRP A 11 16.12 -29.43 -8.54
C TRP A 11 16.78 -28.32 -7.70
N ARG A 12 18.09 -28.46 -7.47
CA ARG A 12 18.97 -27.35 -7.21
C ARG A 12 19.47 -26.91 -8.59
N ALA A 13 18.62 -26.30 -9.37
CA ALA A 13 19.11 -25.24 -10.22
C ALA A 13 19.84 -24.31 -9.27
N ASN A 14 21.16 -24.34 -9.28
CA ASN A 14 21.97 -23.22 -8.89
C ASN A 14 21.63 -22.11 -9.89
N LEU A 15 20.49 -21.43 -9.68
CA LEU A 15 20.41 -20.03 -9.92
C LEU A 15 21.41 -19.44 -8.91
N ASP A 16 22.67 -19.27 -9.31
CA ASP A 16 23.49 -18.18 -8.84
C ASP A 16 22.71 -16.90 -9.23
N VAL A 17 21.61 -16.64 -8.52
CA VAL A 17 21.01 -15.32 -8.49
C VAL A 17 22.08 -14.52 -7.76
N ALA A 18 22.91 -13.80 -8.52
CA ALA A 18 23.75 -12.75 -7.96
C ALA A 18 22.81 -12.00 -7.01
N MET A 19 23.22 -11.86 -5.74
CA MET A 19 22.35 -11.29 -4.71
C MET A 19 21.87 -9.93 -5.21
N SER A 20 20.61 -9.84 -5.67
CA SER A 20 20.05 -8.60 -6.16
C SER A 20 19.83 -7.66 -4.98
N THR A 21 20.08 -6.38 -5.19
CA THR A 21 19.77 -5.32 -4.24
C THR A 21 18.31 -4.93 -4.38
N TYR A 22 17.49 -5.31 -3.39
CA TYR A 22 16.06 -5.09 -3.43
C TYR A 22 15.68 -3.71 -2.87
N LEU A 23 15.26 -2.79 -3.73
CA LEU A 23 14.85 -1.43 -3.41
C LEU A 23 13.40 -1.13 -3.85
N ASP A 24 12.52 -2.15 -3.81
CA ASP A 24 11.10 -2.01 -4.15
C ASP A 24 10.15 -2.49 -3.04
N HIS A 25 10.49 -2.19 -1.79
CA HIS A 25 9.68 -2.53 -0.61
C HIS A 25 8.28 -1.89 -0.60
N ALA A 26 8.07 -0.80 -1.34
CA ALA A 26 6.74 -0.20 -1.47
C ALA A 26 5.82 -1.01 -2.40
N ALA A 27 6.35 -1.80 -3.34
CA ALA A 27 5.56 -2.75 -4.14
C ALA A 27 5.21 -4.00 -3.32
N THR A 28 6.20 -4.61 -2.68
CA THR A 28 6.03 -5.70 -1.70
C THR A 28 7.27 -5.76 -0.82
N THR A 29 7.15 -6.30 0.40
CA THR A 29 8.33 -6.53 1.26
C THR A 29 8.45 -8.02 1.56
N PRO A 30 9.68 -8.56 1.70
CA PRO A 30 9.86 -9.96 2.06
C PRO A 30 9.06 -10.34 3.31
N MET A 31 8.50 -11.54 3.32
CA MET A 31 7.82 -12.04 4.51
C MET A 31 8.85 -12.21 5.63
N SER A 32 8.53 -11.71 6.84
CA SER A 32 9.40 -11.88 8.00
C SER A 32 9.55 -13.36 8.35
N ASP A 33 10.68 -13.72 8.94
CA ASP A 33 10.96 -15.10 9.32
C ASP A 33 9.96 -15.63 10.35
N ALA A 34 9.47 -14.79 11.25
CA ALA A 34 8.47 -15.17 12.24
C ALA A 34 7.10 -15.40 11.58
N ALA A 35 6.66 -14.49 10.70
CA ALA A 35 5.41 -14.65 9.96
C ALA A 35 5.45 -15.89 9.06
N ARG A 36 6.58 -16.12 8.37
CA ARG A 36 6.78 -17.30 7.51
C ARG A 36 6.72 -18.60 8.32
N ARG A 37 7.38 -18.68 9.46
CA ARG A 37 7.30 -19.85 10.34
C ARG A 37 5.88 -20.08 10.84
N ALA A 38 5.20 -19.03 11.30
CA ALA A 38 3.81 -19.12 11.77
C ALA A 38 2.85 -19.64 10.68
N MET A 39 3.05 -19.21 9.42
CA MET A 39 2.29 -19.71 8.28
C MET A 39 2.56 -21.19 8.01
N ILE A 40 3.83 -21.60 7.95
CA ILE A 40 4.25 -22.98 7.69
C ILE A 40 3.70 -23.92 8.76
N ASP A 41 3.79 -23.55 10.03
CA ASP A 41 3.28 -24.33 11.16
C ASP A 41 1.76 -24.54 11.07
N GLU A 42 1.03 -23.55 10.52
CA GLU A 42 -0.43 -23.65 10.39
C GLU A 42 -0.88 -24.40 9.13
N LEU A 43 -0.09 -24.42 8.05
CA LEU A 43 -0.41 -25.13 6.81
C LEU A 43 -0.64 -26.64 7.01
N GLY A 44 0.04 -27.25 7.98
CA GLY A 44 -0.14 -28.66 8.34
C GLY A 44 -1.42 -28.98 9.12
N ASN A 45 -2.16 -27.97 9.54
CA ASN A 45 -3.30 -28.12 10.43
C ASN A 45 -4.64 -28.15 9.66
N LEU A 46 -5.44 -29.19 9.91
CA LEU A 46 -6.78 -29.31 9.34
C LEU A 46 -7.81 -28.54 10.19
N GLY A 47 -8.66 -27.74 9.54
CA GLY A 47 -9.82 -27.14 10.19
C GLY A 47 -10.42 -26.00 9.39
N ASN A 48 -11.76 -25.95 9.34
CA ASN A 48 -12.50 -24.78 8.86
C ASN A 48 -12.99 -23.99 10.09
N PRO A 49 -12.66 -22.71 10.23
CA PRO A 49 -13.05 -21.89 11.39
C PRO A 49 -14.57 -21.84 11.65
N SER A 50 -15.39 -22.09 10.62
CA SER A 50 -16.86 -22.12 10.75
C SER A 50 -17.41 -23.47 11.28
N SER A 51 -16.58 -24.51 11.38
CA SER A 51 -16.99 -25.83 11.84
C SER A 51 -17.04 -25.93 13.36
N LEU A 52 -18.02 -26.66 13.89
CA LEU A 52 -18.25 -26.83 15.35
C LEU A 52 -17.41 -27.92 16.01
N HIS A 53 -16.79 -28.83 15.24
CA HIS A 53 -15.93 -29.88 15.77
C HIS A 53 -14.55 -29.35 16.22
N ALA A 54 -13.77 -30.20 16.88
CA ALA A 54 -12.51 -29.82 17.53
C ALA A 54 -11.52 -29.08 16.60
N SER A 55 -11.29 -29.60 15.37
CA SER A 55 -10.39 -28.98 14.41
C SER A 55 -10.90 -27.59 13.97
N GLY A 56 -12.21 -27.41 13.76
CA GLY A 56 -12.82 -26.12 13.44
C GLY A 56 -12.66 -25.12 14.57
N ARG A 57 -12.95 -25.54 15.82
CA ARG A 57 -12.76 -24.66 16.98
C ARG A 57 -11.29 -24.24 17.17
N ARG A 58 -10.34 -25.15 16.90
CA ARG A 58 -8.90 -24.80 16.90
C ARG A 58 -8.57 -23.74 15.86
N SER A 59 -8.99 -23.93 14.60
CA SER A 59 -8.75 -22.94 13.55
C SER A 59 -9.42 -21.61 13.87
N ARG A 60 -10.64 -21.62 14.42
CA ARG A 60 -11.32 -20.41 14.87
C ARG A 60 -10.52 -19.67 15.95
N LYS A 61 -9.96 -20.39 16.93
CA LYS A 61 -9.11 -19.81 17.96
C LYS A 61 -7.91 -19.10 17.34
N VAL A 62 -7.22 -19.71 16.36
CA VAL A 62 -6.09 -19.10 15.65
C VAL A 62 -6.50 -17.81 14.93
N VAL A 63 -7.67 -17.80 14.29
CA VAL A 63 -8.20 -16.61 13.61
C VAL A 63 -8.47 -15.49 14.61
N GLU A 64 -9.11 -15.79 15.75
CA GLU A 64 -9.43 -14.76 16.76
C GLU A 64 -8.16 -14.24 17.46
N GLU A 65 -7.18 -15.08 17.78
CA GLU A 65 -5.87 -14.65 18.31
C GLU A 65 -5.14 -13.72 17.32
N ALA A 66 -5.17 -14.04 16.03
CA ALA A 66 -4.59 -13.16 15.01
C ALA A 66 -5.37 -11.82 14.87
N ARG A 67 -6.70 -11.88 14.97
CA ARG A 67 -7.55 -10.68 14.98
C ARG A 67 -7.24 -9.76 16.15
N GLU A 68 -7.04 -10.32 17.36
CA GLU A 68 -6.63 -9.59 18.56
C GLU A 68 -5.25 -8.93 18.37
N ALA A 69 -4.29 -9.67 17.79
CA ALA A 69 -2.96 -9.14 17.49
C ALA A 69 -3.00 -7.98 16.50
N ILE A 70 -3.77 -8.11 15.40
CA ILE A 70 -3.97 -7.04 14.43
C ILE A 70 -4.61 -5.83 15.09
N ALA A 71 -5.69 -6.04 15.85
CA ALA A 71 -6.41 -4.97 16.54
C ALA A 71 -5.49 -4.18 17.49
N THR A 72 -4.69 -4.89 18.27
CA THR A 72 -3.70 -4.28 19.17
C THR A 72 -2.68 -3.45 18.39
N ALA A 73 -2.16 -3.99 17.29
CA ALA A 73 -1.14 -3.33 16.48
C ALA A 73 -1.63 -2.05 15.80
N VAL A 74 -2.93 -1.96 15.45
CA VAL A 74 -3.51 -0.78 14.80
C VAL A 74 -4.26 0.15 15.79
N GLY A 75 -4.26 -0.16 17.08
CA GLY A 75 -4.97 0.63 18.09
C GLY A 75 -6.51 0.55 17.95
N ALA A 76 -7.04 -0.62 17.60
CA ALA A 76 -8.46 -0.90 17.44
C ALA A 76 -8.93 -1.99 18.42
N THR A 77 -10.21 -2.37 18.37
CA THR A 77 -10.75 -3.54 19.07
C THR A 77 -10.95 -4.72 18.08
N PRO A 78 -10.87 -5.97 18.53
CA PRO A 78 -11.05 -7.14 17.64
C PRO A 78 -12.36 -7.11 16.84
N GLY A 79 -13.43 -6.55 17.42
CA GLY A 79 -14.72 -6.40 16.75
C GLY A 79 -14.73 -5.38 15.62
N GLU A 80 -13.69 -4.59 15.43
CA GLU A 80 -13.54 -3.61 14.35
C GLU A 80 -12.72 -4.17 13.17
N ILE A 81 -12.07 -5.33 13.33
CA ILE A 81 -11.28 -5.96 12.26
C ILE A 81 -12.18 -6.80 11.36
N VAL A 82 -12.14 -6.57 10.06
CA VAL A 82 -12.73 -7.40 8.99
C VAL A 82 -11.59 -7.92 8.12
N LEU A 83 -11.36 -9.22 8.15
CA LEU A 83 -10.30 -9.87 7.37
C LEU A 83 -10.70 -9.98 5.90
N THR A 84 -9.78 -9.61 5.01
CA THR A 84 -9.98 -9.58 3.55
C THR A 84 -8.85 -10.29 2.82
N GLY A 85 -9.07 -10.64 1.56
CA GLY A 85 -8.05 -11.30 0.74
C GLY A 85 -6.93 -10.37 0.24
N SER A 86 -7.03 -9.06 0.44
CA SER A 86 -5.99 -8.07 0.09
C SER A 86 -6.38 -6.67 0.57
N GLY A 87 -5.44 -5.71 0.52
CA GLY A 87 -5.77 -4.28 0.67
C GLY A 87 -6.72 -3.78 -0.42
N THR A 88 -6.61 -4.30 -1.64
CA THR A 88 -7.53 -3.95 -2.73
C THR A 88 -8.97 -4.38 -2.43
N GLU A 89 -9.17 -5.59 -1.89
CA GLU A 89 -10.50 -6.03 -1.44
C GLU A 89 -11.03 -5.16 -0.31
N ALA A 90 -10.18 -4.82 0.66
CA ALA A 90 -10.55 -3.96 1.78
C ALA A 90 -10.96 -2.56 1.31
N ASN A 91 -10.22 -1.94 0.37
CA ASN A 91 -10.58 -0.66 -0.24
C ASN A 91 -11.91 -0.73 -1.00
N ASN A 92 -12.13 -1.77 -1.82
CA ASN A 92 -13.42 -1.97 -2.50
C ASN A 92 -14.57 -2.10 -1.51
N LEU A 93 -14.38 -2.86 -0.42
CA LEU A 93 -15.40 -3.02 0.62
C LEU A 93 -15.68 -1.69 1.33
N ALA A 94 -14.64 -0.92 1.66
CA ALA A 94 -14.82 0.39 2.28
C ALA A 94 -15.54 1.36 1.34
N ILE A 95 -15.04 1.58 0.13
CA ILE A 95 -15.58 2.56 -0.82
C ILE A 95 -17.01 2.22 -1.22
N LYS A 96 -17.24 1.01 -1.75
CA LYS A 96 -18.55 0.59 -2.22
C LYS A 96 -19.52 0.37 -1.05
N GLY A 97 -19.05 -0.28 0.02
CA GLY A 97 -19.89 -0.62 1.16
C GLY A 97 -20.40 0.62 1.91
N LEU A 98 -19.53 1.63 2.14
CA LEU A 98 -19.92 2.90 2.74
C LEU A 98 -20.85 3.69 1.81
N TYR A 99 -20.49 3.82 0.53
CA TYR A 99 -21.30 4.51 -0.46
C TYR A 99 -22.73 3.94 -0.54
N TRP A 100 -22.86 2.62 -0.76
CA TRP A 100 -24.16 1.96 -0.87
C TRP A 100 -24.99 2.11 0.39
N LYS A 101 -24.35 1.98 1.56
CA LYS A 101 -25.05 2.16 2.82
C LYS A 101 -25.54 3.60 2.97
N ARG A 102 -24.71 4.58 2.63
CA ARG A 102 -25.04 6.00 2.75
C ARG A 102 -26.18 6.41 1.83
N ILE A 103 -26.18 5.98 0.57
CA ILE A 103 -27.28 6.31 -0.36
C ILE A 103 -28.59 5.59 -0.03
N GLN A 104 -28.54 4.42 0.65
CA GLN A 104 -29.75 3.76 1.16
C GLN A 104 -30.41 4.58 2.28
N GLU A 105 -29.62 5.20 3.14
CA GLU A 105 -30.11 6.03 4.25
C GLU A 105 -30.50 7.43 3.78
N GLU A 106 -29.66 8.03 2.93
CA GLU A 106 -29.83 9.39 2.40
C GLU A 106 -29.53 9.44 0.90
N PRO A 107 -30.53 9.20 0.03
CA PRO A 107 -30.34 9.09 -1.42
C PRO A 107 -29.74 10.32 -2.12
N LYS A 108 -29.70 11.45 -1.45
CA LYS A 108 -29.09 12.68 -1.98
C LYS A 108 -27.57 12.71 -1.85
N ASN A 109 -27.02 11.94 -0.93
CA ASN A 109 -25.58 11.89 -0.65
C ASN A 109 -24.88 11.00 -1.69
N LYS A 110 -24.75 11.48 -2.94
CA LYS A 110 -24.13 10.71 -4.04
C LYS A 110 -22.68 11.06 -4.30
N ARG A 111 -22.18 12.13 -3.68
CA ARG A 111 -20.85 12.63 -3.94
C ARG A 111 -19.81 11.95 -3.06
N ILE A 112 -18.70 11.53 -3.67
CA ILE A 112 -17.50 11.03 -3.01
C ILE A 112 -16.42 12.10 -3.16
N ILE A 113 -15.75 12.47 -2.08
CA ILE A 113 -14.57 13.34 -2.11
C ILE A 113 -13.33 12.48 -1.89
N SER A 114 -12.35 12.60 -2.79
CA SER A 114 -11.12 11.84 -2.71
C SER A 114 -9.93 12.64 -3.23
N SER A 115 -8.72 12.12 -3.08
CA SER A 115 -7.50 12.78 -3.56
C SER A 115 -7.14 12.37 -4.98
N SER A 116 -6.62 13.31 -5.77
CA SER A 116 -6.11 13.05 -7.11
C SER A 116 -4.87 12.14 -7.16
N ILE A 117 -4.30 11.78 -6.00
CA ILE A 117 -3.11 10.93 -5.88
C ILE A 117 -3.37 9.57 -5.21
N GLU A 118 -4.63 9.16 -5.13
CA GLU A 118 -4.99 7.85 -4.55
C GLU A 118 -4.39 6.68 -5.34
N HIS A 119 -4.24 5.55 -4.65
CA HIS A 119 -3.92 4.31 -5.32
C HIS A 119 -5.11 3.81 -6.16
N HIS A 120 -4.86 3.11 -7.26
CA HIS A 120 -5.89 2.53 -8.14
C HIS A 120 -6.92 1.67 -7.38
N ALA A 121 -6.54 1.01 -6.29
CA ALA A 121 -7.46 0.26 -5.43
C ALA A 121 -8.56 1.14 -4.77
N VAL A 122 -8.40 2.47 -4.77
CA VAL A 122 -9.38 3.48 -4.32
C VAL A 122 -9.98 4.21 -5.52
N MET A 123 -9.16 4.66 -6.48
CA MET A 123 -9.65 5.41 -7.64
C MET A 123 -10.60 4.58 -8.52
N ASP A 124 -10.23 3.35 -8.84
CA ASP A 124 -11.00 2.51 -9.76
C ASP A 124 -12.37 2.10 -9.19
N PRO A 125 -12.51 1.71 -7.89
CA PRO A 125 -13.84 1.52 -7.29
C PRO A 125 -14.71 2.78 -7.28
N ILE A 126 -14.13 3.96 -7.03
CA ILE A 126 -14.84 5.25 -7.12
C ILE A 126 -15.31 5.48 -8.55
N GLN A 127 -14.41 5.36 -9.53
CA GLN A 127 -14.75 5.53 -10.95
C GLN A 127 -15.82 4.55 -11.39
N TRP A 128 -15.74 3.30 -10.92
CA TRP A 128 -16.78 2.30 -11.21
C TRP A 128 -18.17 2.74 -10.69
N LEU A 129 -18.25 3.30 -9.47
CA LEU A 129 -19.50 3.83 -8.93
C LEU A 129 -20.04 5.01 -9.77
N VAL A 130 -19.14 5.87 -10.26
CA VAL A 130 -19.52 6.98 -11.18
C VAL A 130 -20.11 6.43 -12.48
N ASP A 131 -19.41 5.48 -13.11
CA ASP A 131 -19.77 4.96 -14.43
C ASP A 131 -21.05 4.10 -14.43
N HIS A 132 -21.37 3.43 -13.30
CA HIS A 132 -22.42 2.41 -13.26
C HIS A 132 -23.57 2.74 -12.31
N GLU A 133 -23.37 3.59 -11.30
CA GLU A 133 -24.37 3.82 -10.25
C GLU A 133 -24.74 5.30 -10.05
N GLY A 134 -24.20 6.18 -10.89
CA GLY A 134 -24.50 7.60 -10.86
C GLY A 134 -23.95 8.32 -9.63
N ALA A 135 -22.85 7.80 -9.06
CA ALA A 135 -22.08 8.54 -8.09
C ALA A 135 -21.42 9.77 -8.72
N GLU A 136 -21.16 10.77 -7.91
CA GLU A 136 -20.38 11.95 -8.29
C GLU A 136 -19.04 11.91 -7.55
N VAL A 137 -17.97 12.39 -8.18
CA VAL A 137 -16.66 12.46 -7.51
C VAL A 137 -16.06 13.85 -7.59
N THR A 138 -15.52 14.31 -6.48
CA THR A 138 -14.66 15.51 -6.41
C THR A 138 -13.25 15.07 -6.07
N TRP A 139 -12.33 15.22 -7.01
CA TRP A 139 -10.91 14.95 -6.80
C TRP A 139 -10.24 16.20 -6.26
N ILE A 140 -9.80 16.16 -5.00
CA ILE A 140 -9.06 17.27 -4.38
C ILE A 140 -7.63 17.30 -4.90
N SER A 141 -7.17 18.49 -5.23
CA SER A 141 -5.83 18.73 -5.72
C SER A 141 -4.77 18.53 -4.63
N VAL A 142 -3.53 18.40 -5.08
CA VAL A 142 -2.35 18.37 -4.21
C VAL A 142 -1.36 19.46 -4.65
N ASN A 143 -0.45 19.83 -3.76
CA ASN A 143 0.66 20.72 -4.12
C ASN A 143 1.81 19.92 -4.79
N ASP A 144 2.90 20.64 -5.15
CA ASP A 144 4.12 20.09 -5.76
C ASP A 144 4.88 19.08 -4.90
N ARG A 145 4.49 18.91 -3.63
CA ARG A 145 5.02 17.91 -2.69
C ARG A 145 4.04 16.75 -2.44
N ALA A 146 2.98 16.61 -3.25
CA ALA A 146 1.91 15.63 -3.11
C ALA A 146 1.13 15.77 -1.78
N ARG A 147 1.06 16.95 -1.18
CA ARG A 147 0.26 17.20 0.01
C ARG A 147 -1.11 17.73 -0.36
N LEU A 148 -2.15 17.14 0.20
CA LEU A 148 -3.56 17.47 -0.06
C LEU A 148 -3.84 18.96 0.21
N ASN A 149 -4.60 19.58 -0.69
CA ASN A 149 -5.15 20.92 -0.50
C ASN A 149 -6.38 20.85 0.41
N VAL A 150 -6.15 20.99 1.72
CA VAL A 150 -7.21 20.88 2.73
C VAL A 150 -8.22 22.01 2.60
N GLU A 151 -7.80 23.19 2.23
CA GLU A 151 -8.64 24.37 2.04
C GLU A 151 -9.66 24.14 0.91
N GLU A 152 -9.25 23.48 -0.16
CA GLU A 152 -10.15 23.05 -1.25
C GLU A 152 -11.16 22.02 -0.74
N LEU A 153 -10.73 21.02 0.02
CA LEU A 153 -11.63 20.02 0.61
C LEU A 153 -12.67 20.67 1.51
N VAL A 154 -12.26 21.60 2.38
CA VAL A 154 -13.16 22.37 3.26
C VAL A 154 -14.18 23.13 2.43
N ALA A 155 -13.72 23.88 1.42
CA ALA A 155 -14.60 24.69 0.57
C ALA A 155 -15.61 23.80 -0.21
N GLU A 156 -15.19 22.63 -0.67
CA GLU A 156 -16.05 21.69 -1.37
C GLU A 156 -17.14 21.08 -0.45
N ILE A 157 -16.80 20.75 0.81
CA ILE A 157 -17.78 20.26 1.78
C ILE A 157 -18.74 21.38 2.20
N GLU A 158 -18.22 22.59 2.45
CA GLU A 158 -19.06 23.74 2.86
C GLU A 158 -20.01 24.22 1.75
N ARG A 159 -19.57 24.13 0.49
CA ARG A 159 -20.39 24.46 -0.68
C ARG A 159 -21.57 23.51 -0.82
N ASP A 160 -21.36 22.22 -0.60
CA ASP A 160 -22.38 21.19 -0.67
C ASP A 160 -22.04 20.03 0.26
N PRO A 161 -22.70 19.91 1.43
CA PRO A 161 -22.43 18.84 2.39
C PRO A 161 -23.10 17.50 2.05
N GLN A 162 -23.77 17.37 0.90
CA GLN A 162 -24.39 16.12 0.45
C GLN A 162 -23.32 15.13 -0.05
N VAL A 163 -22.46 14.70 0.85
CA VAL A 163 -21.33 13.81 0.59
C VAL A 163 -21.58 12.43 1.21
N ALA A 164 -21.40 11.38 0.41
CA ALA A 164 -21.53 10.00 0.85
C ALA A 164 -20.31 9.57 1.68
N LEU A 165 -19.11 9.96 1.23
CA LEU A 165 -17.84 9.46 1.76
C LEU A 165 -16.72 10.44 1.43
N VAL A 166 -15.80 10.64 2.38
CA VAL A 166 -14.46 11.17 2.14
C VAL A 166 -13.47 10.02 2.22
N SER A 167 -12.64 9.85 1.19
CA SER A 167 -11.60 8.81 1.16
C SER A 167 -10.26 9.42 0.78
N ILE A 168 -9.33 9.48 1.74
CA ILE A 168 -7.99 10.06 1.57
C ILE A 168 -6.96 9.08 2.09
N MET A 169 -5.96 8.74 1.27
CA MET A 169 -4.86 7.87 1.68
C MET A 169 -4.09 8.47 2.86
N PHE A 170 -3.53 7.63 3.72
CA PHE A 170 -2.68 8.07 4.83
C PHE A 170 -1.33 8.58 4.32
N ALA A 171 -0.75 7.86 3.39
CA ALA A 171 0.57 8.17 2.81
C ALA A 171 0.64 7.74 1.35
N ASN A 172 1.24 8.56 0.51
CA ASN A 172 1.39 8.25 -0.90
C ASN A 172 2.46 7.16 -1.12
N ASN A 173 2.15 6.17 -1.95
CA ASN A 173 3.00 5.01 -2.23
C ASN A 173 4.15 5.30 -3.21
N GLU A 174 4.13 6.43 -3.92
CA GLU A 174 5.17 6.80 -4.88
C GLU A 174 6.21 7.74 -4.27
N VAL A 175 5.78 8.88 -3.74
CA VAL A 175 6.65 9.91 -3.18
C VAL A 175 6.74 9.90 -1.65
N GLY A 176 5.91 9.09 -0.99
CA GLY A 176 5.97 8.89 0.46
C GLY A 176 5.25 9.95 1.29
N THR A 177 4.75 11.04 0.73
CA THR A 177 4.15 12.16 1.46
C THR A 177 2.99 11.74 2.34
N LEU A 178 3.02 12.13 3.62
CA LEU A 178 1.94 11.91 4.58
C LEU A 178 0.83 12.95 4.38
N GLN A 179 -0.42 12.53 4.47
CA GLN A 179 -1.56 13.41 4.27
C GLN A 179 -2.07 13.99 5.61
N PRO A 180 -2.66 15.19 5.62
CA PRO A 180 -3.12 15.90 6.82
C PRO A 180 -4.49 15.38 7.29
N LEU A 181 -4.58 14.09 7.65
CA LEU A 181 -5.85 13.41 7.95
C LEU A 181 -6.61 14.02 9.14
N ASP A 182 -5.92 14.52 10.16
CA ASP A 182 -6.58 15.13 11.33
C ASP A 182 -7.55 16.24 10.90
N ARG A 183 -7.11 17.12 9.98
CA ARG A 183 -7.94 18.20 9.46
C ARG A 183 -9.07 17.71 8.56
N VAL A 184 -8.80 16.69 7.75
CA VAL A 184 -9.79 16.05 6.87
C VAL A 184 -10.92 15.45 7.71
N ILE A 185 -10.56 14.69 8.75
CA ILE A 185 -11.52 14.02 9.65
C ILE A 185 -12.34 15.05 10.43
N GLU A 186 -11.68 16.04 11.02
CA GLU A 186 -12.35 17.12 11.75
C GLU A 186 -13.46 17.78 10.92
N VAL A 187 -13.13 18.14 9.68
CA VAL A 187 -14.10 18.82 8.81
C VAL A 187 -15.20 17.87 8.36
N ALA A 188 -14.88 16.67 7.90
CA ALA A 188 -15.87 15.70 7.45
C ALA A 188 -16.86 15.33 8.58
N HIS A 189 -16.36 15.06 9.79
CA HIS A 189 -17.19 14.71 10.94
C HIS A 189 -18.10 15.84 11.40
N LYS A 190 -17.69 17.12 11.27
CA LYS A 190 -18.56 18.28 11.53
C LYS A 190 -19.86 18.24 10.71
N TYR A 191 -19.81 17.63 9.52
CA TYR A 191 -20.96 17.47 8.63
C TYR A 191 -21.54 16.04 8.63
N GLY A 192 -21.10 15.16 9.53
CA GLY A 192 -21.58 13.78 9.63
C GLY A 192 -21.20 12.91 8.41
N ILE A 193 -20.11 13.24 7.76
CA ILE A 193 -19.60 12.53 6.61
C ILE A 193 -18.59 11.48 7.06
N PRO A 194 -18.75 10.17 6.72
CA PRO A 194 -17.80 9.14 7.08
C PRO A 194 -16.48 9.32 6.32
N VAL A 195 -15.36 8.98 7.00
CA VAL A 195 -14.01 9.06 6.43
C VAL A 195 -13.37 7.67 6.36
N HIS A 196 -12.88 7.32 5.17
CA HIS A 196 -12.00 6.18 4.93
C HIS A 196 -10.58 6.64 4.67
N THR A 197 -9.59 5.85 5.13
CA THR A 197 -8.19 6.04 4.77
C THR A 197 -7.54 4.73 4.29
N ASP A 198 -6.84 4.79 3.16
CA ASP A 198 -5.91 3.74 2.76
C ASP A 198 -4.60 3.91 3.53
N ALA A 199 -4.40 3.08 4.56
CA ALA A 199 -3.18 3.07 5.38
C ALA A 199 -2.19 1.96 4.99
N VAL A 200 -2.36 1.35 3.82
CA VAL A 200 -1.54 0.22 3.33
C VAL A 200 -0.05 0.56 3.33
N GLN A 201 0.32 1.79 3.00
CA GLN A 201 1.72 2.21 3.04
C GLN A 201 2.18 2.74 4.40
N ALA A 202 1.26 3.15 5.27
CA ALA A 202 1.58 3.79 6.56
C ALA A 202 1.74 2.77 7.69
N PHE A 203 0.88 1.75 7.74
CA PHE A 203 0.92 0.74 8.80
C PHE A 203 2.28 0.05 8.90
N GLY A 204 2.84 0.00 10.12
CA GLY A 204 4.15 -0.56 10.41
C GLY A 204 5.35 0.27 9.93
N LYS A 205 5.13 1.51 9.45
CA LYS A 205 6.20 2.43 9.02
C LYS A 205 6.16 3.78 9.73
N VAL A 206 4.99 4.24 10.13
CA VAL A 206 4.78 5.45 10.95
C VAL A 206 3.83 5.14 12.10
N PRO A 207 3.85 5.92 13.19
CA PRO A 207 2.88 5.78 14.27
C PRO A 207 1.45 5.88 13.73
N LEU A 208 0.62 4.91 14.10
CA LEU A 208 -0.76 4.82 13.65
C LEU A 208 -1.61 4.20 14.76
N SER A 209 -2.71 4.86 15.10
CA SER A 209 -3.73 4.37 16.03
C SER A 209 -5.10 4.67 15.45
N PHE A 210 -5.87 3.63 15.12
CA PHE A 210 -7.22 3.78 14.59
C PHE A 210 -8.13 4.58 15.51
N LYS A 211 -8.02 4.30 16.83
CA LYS A 211 -8.80 4.99 17.86
C LYS A 211 -8.44 6.47 17.97
N GLU A 212 -7.14 6.82 17.95
CA GLU A 212 -6.68 8.20 18.10
C GLU A 212 -6.93 9.02 16.84
N LEU A 213 -6.76 8.40 15.67
CA LEU A 213 -7.05 9.04 14.38
C LEU A 213 -8.53 9.34 14.20
N ASP A 214 -9.39 8.55 14.87
CA ASP A 214 -10.86 8.68 14.81
C ASP A 214 -11.47 8.60 13.39
N VAL A 215 -10.80 7.91 12.48
CA VAL A 215 -11.32 7.61 11.14
C VAL A 215 -12.39 6.51 11.20
N ASP A 216 -13.36 6.51 10.28
CA ASP A 216 -14.48 5.56 10.31
C ASP A 216 -14.13 4.20 9.72
N ALA A 217 -13.24 4.19 8.71
CA ALA A 217 -12.71 2.98 8.10
C ALA A 217 -11.24 3.16 7.69
N MET A 218 -10.44 2.10 7.84
CA MET A 218 -9.01 2.11 7.52
C MET A 218 -8.59 0.78 6.89
N THR A 219 -7.89 0.85 5.77
CA THR A 219 -7.39 -0.33 5.05
C THR A 219 -5.93 -0.61 5.35
N ILE A 220 -5.59 -1.89 5.59
CA ILE A 220 -4.20 -2.39 5.71
C ILE A 220 -3.97 -3.63 4.83
N SER A 221 -2.70 -3.93 4.52
CA SER A 221 -2.32 -5.10 3.71
C SER A 221 -1.08 -5.80 4.26
N GLY A 222 -1.13 -7.15 4.32
CA GLY A 222 -0.10 -7.96 4.95
C GLY A 222 1.27 -7.85 4.28
N HIS A 223 1.32 -7.92 2.96
CA HIS A 223 2.59 -7.94 2.22
C HIS A 223 3.40 -6.63 2.27
N LYS A 224 2.85 -5.56 2.83
CA LYS A 224 3.56 -4.28 3.01
C LYS A 224 4.30 -4.18 4.35
N ILE A 225 4.02 -5.10 5.27
CA ILE A 225 4.58 -5.12 6.64
C ILE A 225 5.38 -6.38 6.96
N GLY A 226 5.69 -7.21 5.98
CA GLY A 226 6.36 -8.52 6.19
C GLY A 226 5.41 -9.67 6.46
N GLY A 227 4.13 -9.50 6.17
CA GLY A 227 3.13 -10.56 6.13
C GLY A 227 3.00 -11.19 4.75
N PRO A 228 2.12 -12.20 4.59
CA PRO A 228 1.93 -12.88 3.31
C PRO A 228 1.17 -12.01 2.29
N LEU A 229 1.35 -12.34 1.01
CA LEU A 229 0.48 -11.91 -0.08
C LEU A 229 -0.93 -12.51 0.12
N GLY A 230 -1.94 -11.89 -0.50
CA GLY A 230 -3.29 -12.44 -0.51
C GLY A 230 -4.05 -12.32 0.82
N ILE A 231 -3.61 -11.43 1.71
CA ILE A 231 -4.29 -11.12 2.97
C ILE A 231 -4.21 -9.63 3.30
N GLY A 232 -5.29 -9.07 3.83
CA GLY A 232 -5.40 -7.71 4.35
C GLY A 232 -6.51 -7.62 5.38
N ALA A 233 -6.80 -6.42 5.83
CA ALA A 233 -7.94 -6.14 6.68
C ALA A 233 -8.52 -4.75 6.42
N LEU A 234 -9.83 -4.64 6.60
CA LEU A 234 -10.54 -3.39 6.81
C LEU A 234 -10.81 -3.25 8.30
N ILE A 235 -10.34 -2.17 8.88
CA ILE A 235 -10.66 -1.76 10.24
C ILE A 235 -11.84 -0.79 10.11
N VAL A 236 -12.96 -1.05 10.79
CA VAL A 236 -14.17 -0.23 10.68
C VAL A 236 -14.82 -0.05 12.05
N LYS A 237 -15.20 1.17 12.40
CA LYS A 237 -15.89 1.47 13.67
C LYS A 237 -17.15 0.62 13.81
N LYS A 238 -17.45 0.15 15.01
CA LYS A 238 -18.60 -0.74 15.29
C LYS A 238 -19.96 -0.13 14.97
N ASN A 239 -20.07 1.19 15.04
CA ASN A 239 -21.28 1.94 14.73
C ASN A 239 -21.41 2.31 13.24
N VAL A 240 -20.40 1.97 12.41
CA VAL A 240 -20.41 2.20 10.98
C VAL A 240 -20.88 0.93 10.27
N ASN A 241 -21.96 1.06 9.51
CA ASN A 241 -22.52 -0.04 8.74
C ASN A 241 -22.01 -0.01 7.31
N LEU A 242 -21.75 -1.19 6.76
CA LEU A 242 -21.32 -1.38 5.38
C LEU A 242 -22.33 -2.28 4.64
N THR A 243 -22.59 -1.99 3.36
CA THR A 243 -23.22 -2.96 2.48
C THR A 243 -22.15 -3.95 1.99
N PRO A 244 -22.34 -5.27 2.15
CA PRO A 244 -21.38 -6.26 1.71
C PRO A 244 -21.11 -6.20 0.20
N VAL A 245 -19.84 -6.38 -0.20
CA VAL A 245 -19.46 -6.55 -1.62
C VAL A 245 -19.42 -8.03 -1.99
N LEU A 246 -19.01 -8.90 -1.07
CA LEU A 246 -18.95 -10.35 -1.25
C LEU A 246 -20.04 -11.01 -0.43
N HIS A 247 -20.97 -11.71 -1.11
CA HIS A 247 -22.09 -12.43 -0.51
C HIS A 247 -21.78 -13.92 -0.39
N GLY A 248 -22.30 -14.58 0.67
CA GLY A 248 -22.09 -16.01 0.93
C GLY A 248 -22.41 -16.39 2.36
N GLY A 249 -21.52 -17.14 3.01
CA GLY A 249 -21.76 -17.71 4.34
C GLY A 249 -21.53 -16.78 5.53
N GLY A 250 -21.34 -15.49 5.36
CA GLY A 250 -21.30 -14.47 6.44
C GLY A 250 -20.14 -14.61 7.42
N GLN A 251 -18.98 -15.18 7.01
CA GLN A 251 -17.86 -15.52 7.90
C GLN A 251 -17.33 -14.33 8.70
N GLU A 252 -17.24 -13.17 8.09
CA GLU A 252 -16.84 -11.93 8.74
C GLU A 252 -18.09 -11.08 9.07
N ARG A 253 -18.96 -11.59 9.93
CA ARG A 253 -20.13 -10.89 10.51
C ARG A 253 -21.08 -10.34 9.44
N ASP A 254 -21.32 -11.08 8.38
CA ASP A 254 -22.12 -10.67 7.22
C ASP A 254 -21.60 -9.44 6.45
N ILE A 255 -20.44 -8.89 6.83
CA ILE A 255 -19.77 -7.81 6.14
C ILE A 255 -18.93 -8.35 4.97
N ARG A 256 -18.29 -9.51 5.17
CA ARG A 256 -17.49 -10.17 4.14
C ARG A 256 -17.66 -11.68 4.24
N SER A 257 -17.99 -12.33 3.14
CA SER A 257 -18.16 -13.78 3.04
C SER A 257 -16.95 -14.46 2.41
N GLY A 258 -16.77 -15.75 2.69
CA GLY A 258 -15.72 -16.61 2.17
C GLY A 258 -14.94 -17.30 3.27
N THR A 259 -14.55 -18.55 3.02
CA THR A 259 -13.75 -19.35 3.98
C THR A 259 -12.44 -18.61 4.28
N LEU A 260 -12.14 -18.49 5.56
CA LEU A 260 -10.97 -17.78 6.05
C LEU A 260 -9.70 -18.61 5.87
N ASP A 261 -8.65 -17.99 5.32
CA ASP A 261 -7.31 -18.58 5.18
C ASP A 261 -6.57 -18.51 6.53
N THR A 262 -6.76 -19.52 7.37
CA THR A 262 -6.19 -19.57 8.72
C THR A 262 -4.66 -19.41 8.73
N PRO A 263 -3.87 -20.06 7.84
CA PRO A 263 -2.42 -19.86 7.77
C PRO A 263 -2.01 -18.42 7.45
N ALA A 264 -2.62 -17.80 6.45
CA ALA A 264 -2.32 -16.42 6.07
C ALA A 264 -2.74 -15.42 7.16
N ILE A 265 -3.89 -15.64 7.81
CA ILE A 265 -4.39 -14.82 8.91
C ILE A 265 -3.44 -14.90 10.11
N ARG A 266 -2.99 -16.10 10.49
CA ARG A 266 -2.00 -16.28 11.58
C ARG A 266 -0.72 -15.49 11.29
N ALA A 267 -0.20 -15.62 10.07
CA ALA A 267 1.01 -14.91 9.66
C ALA A 267 0.83 -13.37 9.63
N LEU A 268 -0.36 -12.88 9.21
CA LEU A 268 -0.69 -11.46 9.28
C LEU A 268 -0.69 -10.95 10.73
N GLY A 269 -1.26 -11.73 11.68
CA GLY A 269 -1.24 -11.40 13.11
C GLY A 269 0.19 -11.24 13.63
N VAL A 270 1.07 -12.20 13.32
CA VAL A 270 2.50 -12.15 13.70
C VAL A 270 3.21 -10.95 13.07
N ALA A 271 3.03 -10.73 11.76
CA ALA A 271 3.64 -9.58 11.07
C ALA A 271 3.15 -8.25 11.63
N SER A 272 1.88 -8.15 12.02
CA SER A 272 1.30 -6.95 12.64
C SER A 272 1.93 -6.66 14.00
N THR A 273 2.12 -7.69 14.84
CA THR A 273 2.80 -7.57 16.13
C THR A 273 4.24 -7.09 15.94
N GLU A 274 5.03 -7.75 15.06
CA GLU A 274 6.41 -7.33 14.78
C GLU A 274 6.49 -5.89 14.24
N ALA A 275 5.57 -5.52 13.33
CA ALA A 275 5.53 -4.18 12.76
C ALA A 275 5.27 -3.10 13.81
N ALA A 276 4.40 -3.37 14.80
CA ALA A 276 4.10 -2.44 15.89
C ALA A 276 5.25 -2.39 16.92
N GLU A 277 5.75 -3.52 17.37
CA GLU A 277 6.80 -3.59 18.40
C GLU A 277 8.14 -3.01 17.92
N GLN A 278 8.49 -3.20 16.65
CA GLN A 278 9.76 -2.75 16.08
C GLN A 278 9.65 -1.43 15.30
N LEU A 279 8.50 -0.77 15.36
CA LEU A 279 8.21 0.43 14.56
C LEU A 279 9.29 1.50 14.69
N SER A 280 9.61 1.90 15.92
CA SER A 280 10.54 3.01 16.18
C SER A 280 11.94 2.70 15.67
N GLU A 281 12.46 1.50 15.94
CA GLU A 281 13.80 1.07 15.49
C GLU A 281 13.87 1.00 13.96
N ARG A 282 12.88 0.32 13.35
CA ARG A 282 12.80 0.19 11.88
C ARG A 282 12.66 1.54 11.19
N ALA A 283 11.80 2.42 11.71
CA ALA A 283 11.58 3.75 11.13
C ALA A 283 12.85 4.61 11.20
N LEU A 284 13.53 4.67 12.34
CA LEU A 284 14.78 5.41 12.49
C LEU A 284 15.85 4.94 11.51
N ARG A 285 16.06 3.63 11.43
CA ARG A 285 17.01 3.03 10.48
C ARG A 285 16.66 3.36 9.02
N MET A 286 15.39 3.25 8.63
CA MET A 286 14.96 3.59 7.27
C MET A 286 15.16 5.08 6.97
N VAL A 287 14.92 5.99 7.93
CA VAL A 287 15.18 7.43 7.76
C VAL A 287 16.65 7.70 7.52
N GLU A 288 17.54 7.06 8.28
CA GLU A 288 19.00 7.20 8.13
C GLU A 288 19.45 6.72 6.74
N LEU A 289 19.05 5.50 6.36
CA LEU A 289 19.37 4.94 5.04
C LEU A 289 18.79 5.78 3.89
N ARG A 290 17.55 6.27 4.01
CA ARG A 290 16.94 7.14 3.01
C ARG A 290 17.70 8.46 2.86
N ARG A 291 18.09 9.08 3.98
CA ARG A 291 18.88 10.33 3.96
C ARG A 291 20.24 10.12 3.29
N GLU A 292 20.92 9.04 3.64
CA GLU A 292 22.18 8.67 3.02
C GLU A 292 22.02 8.44 1.51
N LEU A 293 21.04 7.61 1.12
CA LEU A 293 20.74 7.32 -0.27
C LEU A 293 20.43 8.60 -1.05
N THR A 294 19.57 9.46 -0.50
CA THR A 294 19.19 10.72 -1.16
C THR A 294 20.39 11.64 -1.36
N ALA A 295 21.20 11.86 -0.33
CA ALA A 295 22.36 12.73 -0.41
C ALA A 295 23.38 12.22 -1.43
N ARG A 296 23.64 10.91 -1.45
CA ARG A 296 24.64 10.30 -2.33
C ARG A 296 24.16 10.22 -3.79
N VAL A 297 22.87 9.94 -4.04
CA VAL A 297 22.31 9.96 -5.41
C VAL A 297 22.36 11.37 -5.99
N LEU A 298 22.03 12.40 -5.21
CA LEU A 298 22.11 13.79 -5.66
C LEU A 298 23.56 14.26 -5.87
N ALA A 299 24.52 13.74 -5.14
CA ALA A 299 25.93 14.01 -5.35
C ALA A 299 26.47 13.33 -6.62
N GLU A 300 26.04 12.09 -6.88
CA GLU A 300 26.48 11.29 -8.06
C GLU A 300 25.81 11.78 -9.36
N VAL A 301 24.58 12.31 -9.27
CA VAL A 301 23.80 12.84 -10.41
C VAL A 301 23.33 14.26 -10.06
N PRO A 302 24.17 15.29 -10.25
CA PRO A 302 23.93 16.64 -9.72
C PRO A 302 22.66 17.36 -10.22
N ASP A 303 22.11 16.97 -11.37
CA ASP A 303 20.86 17.51 -11.92
C ASP A 303 19.62 16.62 -11.64
N ALA A 304 19.77 15.58 -10.83
CA ALA A 304 18.64 14.84 -10.29
C ALA A 304 17.87 15.69 -9.27
N ARG A 305 16.56 15.46 -9.17
CA ARG A 305 15.68 16.12 -8.20
C ARG A 305 15.01 15.07 -7.34
N ALA A 306 15.05 15.24 -6.02
CA ALA A 306 14.26 14.46 -5.09
C ALA A 306 12.84 15.02 -5.05
N ASN A 307 11.83 14.13 -5.10
CA ASN A 307 10.41 14.48 -5.09
C ASN A 307 9.75 14.07 -3.77
N GLY A 308 8.67 14.74 -3.40
CA GLY A 308 7.89 14.50 -2.19
C GLY A 308 8.10 15.54 -1.10
N ASP A 309 7.55 15.29 0.08
CA ASP A 309 7.59 16.18 1.25
C ASP A 309 8.65 15.73 2.26
N GLU A 310 9.02 16.65 3.18
CA GLU A 310 9.85 16.30 4.35
C GLU A 310 9.10 15.37 5.31
N LEU A 311 7.77 15.61 5.46
CA LEU A 311 6.85 14.74 6.19
C LEU A 311 6.43 13.57 5.29
N ALA A 312 7.29 12.57 5.23
CA ALA A 312 7.12 11.40 4.37
C ALA A 312 7.43 10.10 5.09
N LEU A 313 6.99 9.00 4.49
CA LEU A 313 7.34 7.65 4.91
C LEU A 313 8.85 7.48 5.02
N PRO A 314 9.34 6.78 6.04
CA PRO A 314 10.78 6.69 6.33
C PRO A 314 11.60 6.02 5.22
N GLY A 315 11.00 5.11 4.46
CA GLY A 315 11.73 4.26 3.49
C GLY A 315 11.54 4.64 2.02
N ILE A 316 10.81 5.69 1.65
CA ILE A 316 10.60 6.04 0.23
C ILE A 316 11.52 7.18 -0.18
N ALA A 317 12.30 6.95 -1.24
CA ALA A 317 13.08 7.97 -1.95
C ALA A 317 12.68 7.97 -3.42
N HIS A 318 12.24 9.12 -3.91
CA HIS A 318 11.76 9.27 -5.28
C HIS A 318 12.55 10.36 -5.99
N PHE A 319 13.02 10.08 -7.22
CA PHE A 319 13.86 11.00 -7.97
C PHE A 319 13.37 11.18 -9.40
N THR A 320 13.59 12.38 -9.94
CA THR A 320 13.49 12.68 -11.36
C THR A 320 14.91 12.87 -11.93
N PHE A 321 15.21 12.12 -13.00
CA PHE A 321 16.49 12.17 -13.72
C PHE A 321 16.26 12.82 -15.11
N ALA A 322 16.30 14.13 -15.16
CA ALA A 322 15.96 14.88 -16.36
C ALA A 322 16.69 14.36 -17.62
N GLY A 323 15.93 14.16 -18.69
CA GLY A 323 16.45 13.67 -19.98
C GLY A 323 16.70 12.16 -20.06
N ALA A 324 16.39 11.38 -19.01
CA ALA A 324 16.41 9.92 -19.03
C ALA A 324 14.96 9.38 -19.07
N GLU A 325 14.76 8.24 -19.75
CA GLU A 325 13.46 7.54 -19.71
C GLU A 325 13.43 6.55 -18.56
N GLY A 326 12.38 6.56 -17.74
CA GLY A 326 12.25 5.72 -16.55
C GLY A 326 12.33 4.22 -16.84
N ASP A 327 11.71 3.77 -17.94
CA ASP A 327 11.79 2.36 -18.35
C ASP A 327 13.22 1.94 -18.74
N ALA A 328 13.97 2.84 -19.40
CA ALA A 328 15.38 2.59 -19.71
C ALA A 328 16.23 2.55 -18.44
N LEU A 329 15.96 3.45 -17.47
CA LEU A 329 16.62 3.44 -16.16
C LEU A 329 16.34 2.13 -15.42
N LEU A 330 15.07 1.71 -15.38
CA LEU A 330 14.64 0.48 -14.72
C LEU A 330 15.35 -0.74 -15.27
N LEU A 331 15.35 -0.93 -16.62
CA LEU A 331 16.01 -2.03 -17.28
C LEU A 331 17.53 -2.03 -17.09
N LEU A 332 18.15 -0.85 -17.10
CA LEU A 332 19.59 -0.73 -16.88
C LEU A 332 19.99 -1.01 -15.43
N LEU A 333 19.15 -0.63 -14.44
CA LEU A 333 19.36 -0.97 -13.03
C LEU A 333 19.17 -2.46 -12.78
N ASP A 334 18.11 -3.06 -13.32
CA ASP A 334 17.85 -4.50 -13.22
C ASP A 334 19.02 -5.32 -13.77
N ALA A 335 19.58 -4.91 -14.91
CA ALA A 335 20.80 -5.53 -15.49
C ALA A 335 22.05 -5.37 -14.60
N GLN A 336 22.04 -4.47 -13.63
CA GLN A 336 23.09 -4.32 -12.60
C GLN A 336 22.71 -5.00 -11.27
N GLY A 337 21.61 -5.74 -11.23
CA GLY A 337 21.11 -6.41 -10.03
C GLY A 337 20.44 -5.45 -9.03
N ILE A 338 19.94 -4.28 -9.44
CA ILE A 338 19.21 -3.33 -8.60
C ILE A 338 17.73 -3.36 -8.98
N GLU A 339 16.89 -3.83 -8.07
CA GLU A 339 15.45 -3.89 -8.24
C GLU A 339 14.79 -2.60 -7.71
N SER A 340 14.11 -1.86 -8.61
CA SER A 340 13.46 -0.58 -8.30
C SER A 340 12.13 -0.44 -9.07
N SER A 341 11.47 0.71 -8.99
CA SER A 341 10.16 0.91 -9.63
C SER A 341 10.03 2.31 -10.22
N THR A 342 9.23 2.47 -11.26
CA THR A 342 8.75 3.79 -11.71
C THR A 342 7.70 4.40 -10.77
N GLY A 343 7.23 3.62 -9.78
CA GLY A 343 6.20 4.05 -8.83
C GLY A 343 4.77 3.83 -9.34
N SER A 344 4.51 4.09 -10.60
CA SER A 344 3.20 3.89 -11.22
C SER A 344 2.96 2.41 -11.57
N ALA A 345 1.74 1.92 -11.32
CA ALA A 345 1.33 0.59 -11.79
C ALA A 345 1.23 0.60 -13.32
N CYS A 346 2.02 -0.24 -14.00
CA CYS A 346 1.90 -0.44 -15.45
C CYS A 346 0.55 -1.09 -15.75
N SER A 347 -0.41 -0.35 -16.30
CA SER A 347 -1.62 -0.95 -16.85
C SER A 347 -1.29 -1.57 -18.22
N ALA A 348 -1.34 -2.90 -18.29
CA ALA A 348 -1.23 -3.69 -19.51
C ALA A 348 0.06 -3.48 -20.35
N GLY A 349 1.21 -3.18 -19.72
CA GLY A 349 2.50 -3.11 -20.43
C GLY A 349 2.74 -1.85 -21.26
N VAL A 350 1.87 -0.84 -21.15
CA VAL A 350 2.09 0.47 -21.78
C VAL A 350 2.54 1.46 -20.70
N PRO A 351 3.76 2.02 -20.80
CA PRO A 351 4.25 3.02 -19.87
C PRO A 351 3.39 4.28 -19.92
N ARG A 352 2.69 4.58 -18.83
CA ARG A 352 1.98 5.85 -18.67
C ARG A 352 2.72 6.69 -17.62
N PRO A 353 2.78 8.03 -17.79
CA PRO A 353 3.30 8.88 -16.74
C PRO A 353 2.47 8.70 -15.47
N SER A 354 3.12 8.77 -14.31
CA SER A 354 2.45 8.66 -13.01
C SER A 354 1.39 9.76 -12.86
N HIS A 355 0.15 9.38 -12.56
CA HIS A 355 -0.92 10.31 -12.25
C HIS A 355 -0.60 11.15 -11.00
N VAL A 356 0.15 10.59 -10.04
CA VAL A 356 0.62 11.29 -8.85
C VAL A 356 1.53 12.44 -9.23
N LEU A 357 2.55 12.17 -10.05
CA LEU A 357 3.51 13.20 -10.49
C LEU A 357 2.85 14.28 -11.36
N LEU A 358 1.89 13.88 -12.21
CA LEU A 358 1.10 14.84 -12.98
C LEU A 358 0.22 15.71 -12.07
N ALA A 359 -0.41 15.13 -11.05
CA ALA A 359 -1.20 15.86 -10.06
C ALA A 359 -0.33 16.84 -9.23
N MET A 360 0.95 16.54 -9.02
CA MET A 360 1.93 17.44 -8.41
C MET A 360 2.35 18.59 -9.33
N GLY A 361 1.84 18.65 -10.57
CA GLY A 361 2.17 19.69 -11.55
C GLY A 361 3.42 19.40 -12.38
N MET A 362 3.96 18.19 -12.35
CA MET A 362 5.11 17.82 -13.17
C MET A 362 4.72 17.65 -14.64
N SER A 363 5.65 17.96 -15.54
CA SER A 363 5.48 17.67 -16.96
C SER A 363 5.45 16.15 -17.20
N GLU A 364 4.78 15.70 -18.27
CA GLU A 364 4.82 14.27 -18.66
C GLU A 364 6.27 13.78 -18.89
N VAL A 365 7.14 14.63 -19.41
CA VAL A 365 8.54 14.31 -19.66
C VAL A 365 9.27 14.04 -18.35
N ASP A 366 9.10 14.90 -17.35
CA ASP A 366 9.72 14.71 -16.03
C ASP A 366 9.11 13.53 -15.28
N ALA A 367 7.78 13.37 -15.36
CA ALA A 367 7.09 12.25 -14.75
C ALA A 367 7.58 10.88 -15.31
N ARG A 368 7.83 10.80 -16.62
CA ARG A 368 8.41 9.62 -17.26
C ARG A 368 9.89 9.40 -16.92
N ALA A 369 10.60 10.45 -16.54
CA ALA A 369 12.02 10.42 -16.18
C ALA A 369 12.25 10.12 -14.69
N SER A 370 11.29 9.52 -14.01
CA SER A 370 11.31 9.38 -12.56
C SER A 370 11.34 7.92 -12.11
N LEU A 371 12.03 7.68 -10.98
CA LEU A 371 12.10 6.38 -10.32
C LEU A 371 11.86 6.50 -8.81
N ARG A 372 11.25 5.46 -8.24
CA ARG A 372 11.13 5.24 -6.82
C ARG A 372 12.10 4.17 -6.37
N PHE A 373 12.84 4.46 -5.31
CA PHE A 373 13.57 3.47 -4.51
C PHE A 373 12.90 3.39 -3.14
N SER A 374 12.59 2.19 -2.70
CA SER A 374 11.93 2.01 -1.42
C SER A 374 12.67 0.98 -0.56
N LEU A 375 13.04 1.43 0.63
CA LEU A 375 13.73 0.69 1.66
C LEU A 375 12.73 0.00 2.60
N GLY A 376 13.12 -1.11 3.19
CA GLY A 376 12.33 -1.86 4.15
C GLY A 376 13.13 -2.29 5.37
N PHE A 377 12.51 -3.12 6.22
CA PHE A 377 13.13 -3.59 7.46
C PHE A 377 14.40 -4.43 7.25
N SER A 378 14.60 -5.03 6.07
CA SER A 378 15.77 -5.82 5.70
C SER A 378 16.86 -5.01 5.01
N SER A 379 16.60 -3.75 4.62
CA SER A 379 17.56 -2.92 3.89
C SER A 379 18.77 -2.54 4.76
N THR A 380 19.93 -2.39 4.09
CA THR A 380 21.23 -2.11 4.71
C THR A 380 21.95 -0.99 3.98
N SER A 381 23.06 -0.48 4.55
CA SER A 381 23.97 0.46 3.88
C SER A 381 24.60 -0.14 2.61
N GLN A 382 24.77 -1.46 2.57
CA GLN A 382 25.27 -2.15 1.37
C GLN A 382 24.33 -2.00 0.17
N ASP A 383 23.01 -1.95 0.40
CA ASP A 383 22.04 -1.71 -0.66
C ASP A 383 22.15 -0.28 -1.20
N VAL A 384 22.42 0.69 -0.33
CA VAL A 384 22.71 2.08 -0.71
C VAL A 384 24.02 2.15 -1.50
N ASP A 385 25.08 1.50 -1.04
CA ASP A 385 26.36 1.44 -1.73
C ASP A 385 26.23 0.84 -3.13
N ALA A 386 25.49 -0.26 -3.27
CA ALA A 386 25.25 -0.92 -4.53
C ALA A 386 24.57 0.01 -5.55
N LEU A 387 23.48 0.67 -5.15
CA LEU A 387 22.79 1.62 -6.02
C LEU A 387 23.72 2.79 -6.41
N VAL A 388 24.37 3.43 -5.45
CA VAL A 388 25.18 4.62 -5.68
C VAL A 388 26.36 4.32 -6.61
N SER A 389 26.95 3.12 -6.52
CA SER A 389 28.07 2.72 -7.38
C SER A 389 27.73 2.64 -8.87
N VAL A 390 26.45 2.52 -9.24
CA VAL A 390 26.00 2.31 -10.63
C VAL A 390 25.14 3.44 -11.19
N ILE A 391 24.45 4.22 -10.32
CA ILE A 391 23.38 5.15 -10.76
C ILE A 391 23.86 6.22 -11.74
N GLY A 392 25.05 6.81 -11.54
CA GLY A 392 25.59 7.82 -12.44
C GLY A 392 25.77 7.29 -13.86
N GLY A 393 26.42 6.13 -13.99
CA GLY A 393 26.62 5.46 -15.29
C GLY A 393 25.31 5.01 -15.95
N VAL A 394 24.34 4.56 -15.16
CA VAL A 394 23.00 4.17 -15.64
C VAL A 394 22.26 5.37 -16.21
N VAL A 395 22.23 6.50 -15.49
CA VAL A 395 21.57 7.73 -15.93
C VAL A 395 22.21 8.28 -17.22
N GLU A 396 23.54 8.29 -17.30
CA GLU A 396 24.25 8.73 -18.49
C GLU A 396 23.89 7.89 -19.73
N ARG A 397 23.84 6.55 -19.57
CA ARG A 397 23.47 5.61 -20.64
C ARG A 397 22.00 5.79 -21.05
N ALA A 398 21.07 5.94 -20.12
CA ALA A 398 19.66 6.17 -20.40
C ALA A 398 19.43 7.48 -21.18
N ARG A 399 20.12 8.55 -20.83
CA ARG A 399 20.10 9.83 -21.57
C ARG A 399 20.60 9.69 -23.01
N LYS A 400 21.70 8.96 -23.22
CA LYS A 400 22.23 8.69 -24.59
C LYS A 400 21.24 7.90 -25.43
N ALA A 401 20.57 6.90 -24.86
CA ALA A 401 19.55 6.11 -25.56
C ALA A 401 18.35 6.98 -25.97
N GLY A 402 17.85 7.84 -25.09
CA GLY A 402 16.74 8.77 -25.38
C GLY A 402 17.06 9.81 -26.47
N GLN A 403 18.33 10.20 -26.64
CA GLN A 403 18.75 11.10 -27.72
C GLN A 403 18.77 10.44 -29.10
N VAL A 404 19.06 9.16 -29.16
CA VAL A 404 19.06 8.37 -30.43
C VAL A 404 17.63 8.11 -30.91
N SER A 405 16.70 7.90 -30.00
CA SER A 405 15.28 7.64 -30.33
C SER A 405 14.52 8.87 -30.84
N LYS A 406 15.07 10.09 -30.65
CA LYS A 406 14.48 11.36 -31.13
C LYS A 406 15.01 11.83 -32.48
N ARG A 407 15.95 11.08 -33.08
CA ARG A 407 16.46 11.30 -34.43
C ARG A 407 15.80 10.33 -35.41
#